data_8e337ae4cc3c6613d1d5a812d0603a67
#
_entry.id   8e337ae4cc3c6613d1d5a812d0603a67
#
_cell.length_a   1.000
_cell.length_b   1.000
_cell.length_c   1.000
_cell.angle_alpha   90.00
_cell.angle_beta   90.00
_cell.angle_gamma   90.00
#
_symmetry.space_group_name_H-M   'P 1'
#
loop_
_entity.id
_entity.type
_entity.pdbx_description
1 polymer ?
#
loop_
_entity_poly.entity_id
_entity_poly.type
_entity_poly.pdbx_seq_one_letter_code
_entity_poly.pdbx_strand_id
1 'polypeptide(L)'
;MFSKRPFFTALVILVCLLGAMNDAQTPAQSPLTADDFNQFSWRWIGPMTFSGRITGFAVPRGQSTKYYVLTASSGVWKTEDAGISFEPLFEKGGTLSTGWMAIAPSDSNILYLGTGEPMHARSSTHGNGVWKSIDAGKTWTNVGLAKSYFIPKIEVDSKNPDIVYVAAEGKLYDNEMDCERGLYK
;
A
#
# COMPACT_ATOMS: atom_id res chain seq x y z
N MET A 1 -82.43 -13.77 31.12
CA MET A 1 -81.07 -13.77 31.73
C MET A 1 -80.10 -14.25 30.66
N PHE A 2 -79.55 -13.28 29.86
CA PHE A 2 -78.74 -13.60 28.67
C PHE A 2 -77.28 -13.65 29.07
N SER A 3 -76.61 -14.81 28.86
CA SER A 3 -75.24 -15.08 29.12
C SER A 3 -74.37 -14.38 28.03
N LYS A 4 -73.64 -13.32 28.40
CA LYS A 4 -72.74 -12.56 27.51
C LYS A 4 -71.29 -13.06 27.51
N ARG A 5 -71.00 -14.36 27.72
CA ARG A 5 -69.65 -14.86 27.94
C ARG A 5 -68.89 -15.44 26.75
N PRO A 6 -69.45 -15.79 25.57
CA PRO A 6 -68.61 -16.36 24.50
C PRO A 6 -67.91 -15.29 23.62
N PHE A 7 -68.36 -14.04 23.60
CA PHE A 7 -67.80 -13.03 22.72
C PHE A 7 -66.46 -12.46 23.19
N PHE A 8 -66.30 -12.41 24.53
CA PHE A 8 -65.05 -11.86 25.10
C PHE A 8 -63.84 -12.81 24.98
N THR A 9 -64.10 -14.11 25.11
CA THR A 9 -63.10 -15.17 24.98
C THR A 9 -62.59 -15.28 23.49
N ALA A 10 -63.51 -15.17 22.55
CA ALA A 10 -63.15 -15.20 21.12
C ALA A 10 -62.28 -13.99 20.70
N LEU A 11 -62.58 -12.80 21.25
CA LEU A 11 -61.82 -11.58 20.98
C LEU A 11 -60.42 -11.64 21.57
N VAL A 12 -60.21 -12.18 22.76
CA VAL A 12 -58.90 -12.32 23.40
C VAL A 12 -58.02 -13.32 22.64
N ILE A 13 -58.59 -14.44 22.17
CA ILE A 13 -57.87 -15.42 21.37
C ILE A 13 -57.46 -14.83 20.00
N LEU A 14 -58.29 -14.03 19.37
CA LEU A 14 -57.99 -13.36 18.11
C LEU A 14 -56.87 -12.34 18.26
N VAL A 15 -56.84 -11.56 19.35
CA VAL A 15 -55.77 -10.59 19.63
C VAL A 15 -54.45 -11.29 19.95
N CYS A 16 -54.48 -12.43 20.67
CA CYS A 16 -53.26 -13.24 20.91
C CYS A 16 -52.71 -13.89 19.63
N LEU A 17 -53.57 -14.30 18.69
CA LEU A 17 -53.14 -14.85 17.39
C LEU A 17 -52.58 -13.77 16.43
N LEU A 18 -53.06 -12.54 16.53
CA LEU A 18 -52.51 -11.41 15.76
C LEU A 18 -51.20 -10.88 16.33
N GLY A 19 -50.91 -11.06 17.62
CA GLY A 19 -49.64 -10.71 18.26
C GLY A 19 -48.48 -11.67 17.95
N ALA A 20 -48.81 -12.90 17.49
CA ALA A 20 -47.78 -13.91 17.19
C ALA A 20 -47.22 -13.89 15.74
N MET A 21 -47.68 -12.95 14.92
CA MET A 21 -47.28 -12.88 13.51
C MET A 21 -46.27 -11.77 13.17
N ASN A 22 -45.69 -11.11 14.16
CA ASN A 22 -44.78 -9.97 13.90
C ASN A 22 -43.31 -10.20 14.30
N ASP A 23 -42.88 -11.43 14.47
CA ASP A 23 -41.44 -11.72 14.47
C ASP A 23 -41.01 -12.25 13.09
N ALA A 24 -41.18 -11.41 12.06
CA ALA A 24 -40.35 -11.53 10.90
C ALA A 24 -38.92 -11.07 11.32
N GLN A 25 -38.19 -12.01 11.90
CA GLN A 25 -36.75 -11.80 12.11
C GLN A 25 -36.14 -11.44 10.76
N THR A 26 -35.79 -10.15 10.59
CA THR A 26 -34.85 -9.75 9.52
C THR A 26 -33.66 -10.65 9.69
N PRO A 27 -33.24 -11.42 8.65
CA PRO A 27 -32.06 -12.26 8.78
C PRO A 27 -30.92 -11.35 9.21
N ALA A 28 -30.34 -11.63 10.36
CA ALA A 28 -29.17 -10.91 10.82
C ALA A 28 -28.12 -11.10 9.73
N GLN A 29 -27.81 -10.02 9.00
CA GLN A 29 -26.73 -10.03 8.04
C GLN A 29 -25.48 -10.40 8.81
N SER A 30 -24.86 -11.51 8.46
CA SER A 30 -23.57 -11.88 9.00
C SER A 30 -22.61 -10.71 8.75
N PRO A 31 -21.77 -10.35 9.73
CA PRO A 31 -20.80 -9.29 9.51
C PRO A 31 -19.90 -9.66 8.31
N LEU A 32 -19.67 -8.71 7.43
CA LEU A 32 -18.80 -8.89 6.29
C LEU A 32 -17.41 -9.34 6.77
N THR A 33 -16.90 -10.36 6.14
CA THR A 33 -15.57 -10.93 6.42
C THR A 33 -14.59 -10.55 5.29
N ALA A 34 -13.30 -10.74 5.53
CA ALA A 34 -12.29 -10.52 4.49
C ALA A 34 -12.55 -11.38 3.24
N ASP A 35 -13.15 -12.58 3.40
CA ASP A 35 -13.45 -13.49 2.31
C ASP A 35 -14.53 -12.96 1.36
N ASP A 36 -15.45 -12.13 1.85
CA ASP A 36 -16.49 -11.51 1.02
C ASP A 36 -15.89 -10.51 0.00
N PHE A 37 -14.67 -10.06 0.24
CA PHE A 37 -13.95 -9.14 -0.64
C PHE A 37 -12.97 -9.84 -1.58
N ASN A 38 -12.72 -11.15 -1.45
CA ASN A 38 -11.78 -11.91 -2.27
C ASN A 38 -12.15 -11.94 -3.76
N GLN A 39 -13.42 -11.75 -4.08
CA GLN A 39 -13.89 -11.63 -5.47
C GLN A 39 -13.62 -10.27 -6.11
N PHE A 40 -13.26 -9.25 -5.31
CA PHE A 40 -12.89 -7.93 -5.83
C PHE A 40 -11.40 -7.90 -6.09
N SER A 41 -11.03 -7.61 -7.33
CA SER A 41 -9.65 -7.35 -7.70
C SER A 41 -9.48 -5.87 -8.05
N TRP A 42 -8.44 -5.26 -7.50
CA TRP A 42 -8.07 -3.92 -7.91
C TRP A 42 -7.60 -3.95 -9.36
N ARG A 43 -8.19 -3.09 -10.18
CA ARG A 43 -7.78 -2.87 -11.56
C ARG A 43 -7.19 -1.49 -11.67
N TRP A 44 -5.97 -1.42 -12.15
CA TRP A 44 -5.39 -0.14 -12.52
C TRP A 44 -6.15 0.43 -13.71
N ILE A 45 -6.61 1.68 -13.61
CA ILE A 45 -7.45 2.32 -14.63
C ILE A 45 -6.70 3.37 -15.47
N GLY A 46 -5.39 3.35 -15.42
CA GLY A 46 -4.52 4.16 -16.27
C GLY A 46 -3.84 5.33 -15.57
N PRO A 47 -2.89 5.96 -16.25
CA PRO A 47 -2.24 7.15 -15.75
C PRO A 47 -3.30 8.23 -15.65
N MET A 48 -3.69 8.54 -14.43
CA MET A 48 -4.37 9.81 -14.20
C MET A 48 -3.30 10.88 -14.20
N THR A 49 -3.55 11.99 -14.84
CA THR A 49 -2.69 13.17 -14.92
C THR A 49 -2.46 13.82 -13.55
N PHE A 50 -2.22 13.03 -12.53
CA PHE A 50 -1.90 13.54 -11.22
C PHE A 50 -0.41 13.51 -11.01
N SER A 51 0.05 14.64 -11.13
CA SER A 51 1.30 15.19 -10.71
C SER A 51 1.67 14.80 -9.28
N GLY A 52 2.23 13.62 -9.08
CA GLY A 52 3.14 13.41 -7.97
C GLY A 52 4.46 14.10 -8.30
N ARG A 53 5.12 14.70 -7.31
CA ARG A 53 6.51 15.13 -7.49
C ARG A 53 7.36 13.93 -7.87
N ILE A 54 8.28 14.12 -8.81
CA ILE A 54 9.31 13.13 -9.11
C ILE A 54 10.39 13.29 -8.04
N THR A 55 10.68 12.20 -7.34
CA THR A 55 11.70 12.14 -6.29
C THR A 55 13.05 11.69 -6.83
N GLY A 56 13.06 10.97 -7.95
CA GLY A 56 14.31 10.53 -8.56
C GLY A 56 14.14 9.69 -9.82
N PHE A 57 15.28 9.37 -10.39
CA PHE A 57 15.41 8.46 -11.53
C PHE A 57 16.50 7.43 -11.23
N ALA A 58 16.29 6.21 -11.71
CA ALA A 58 17.31 5.18 -11.69
C ALA A 58 17.46 4.59 -13.11
N VAL A 59 18.69 4.62 -13.63
CA VAL A 59 19.00 4.19 -15.00
C VAL A 59 19.99 3.04 -14.94
N PRO A 60 19.65 1.85 -15.47
CA PRO A 60 20.61 0.75 -15.55
C PRO A 60 21.79 1.13 -16.48
N ARG A 61 22.99 0.69 -16.10
CA ARG A 61 24.19 0.99 -16.91
C ARG A 61 24.05 0.44 -18.33
N GLY A 62 24.36 1.27 -19.32
CA GLY A 62 24.36 0.89 -20.73
C GLY A 62 22.97 0.74 -21.36
N GLN A 63 21.90 1.11 -20.66
CA GLN A 63 20.53 1.04 -21.17
C GLN A 63 19.91 2.43 -21.21
N SER A 64 19.96 3.07 -22.37
CA SER A 64 19.47 4.45 -22.53
C SER A 64 17.95 4.56 -22.67
N THR A 65 17.27 3.49 -23.06
CA THR A 65 15.82 3.46 -23.27
C THR A 65 15.05 2.97 -22.03
N LYS A 66 15.76 2.28 -21.13
CA LYS A 66 15.17 1.73 -19.90
C LYS A 66 15.54 2.59 -18.70
N TYR A 67 14.56 3.04 -17.96
CA TYR A 67 14.78 3.72 -16.68
C TYR A 67 13.55 3.62 -15.79
N TYR A 68 13.79 3.91 -14.50
CA TYR A 68 12.76 3.94 -13.48
C TYR A 68 12.55 5.38 -13.03
N VAL A 69 11.29 5.74 -12.80
CA VAL A 69 10.86 7.03 -12.27
C VAL A 69 10.27 6.81 -10.88
N LEU A 70 10.79 7.52 -9.91
CA LEU A 70 10.30 7.50 -8.55
C LEU A 70 9.43 8.71 -8.31
N THR A 71 8.35 8.49 -7.57
CA THR A 71 7.39 9.55 -7.31
C THR A 71 7.08 9.67 -5.82
N ALA A 72 6.68 10.85 -5.39
CA ALA A 72 6.33 11.12 -3.99
C ALA A 72 5.04 10.40 -3.54
N SER A 73 4.14 10.07 -4.47
CA SER A 73 2.81 9.56 -4.12
C SER A 73 2.17 8.61 -5.15
N SER A 74 2.94 8.15 -6.13
CA SER A 74 2.44 7.27 -7.20
C SER A 74 3.33 6.03 -7.41
N GLY A 75 4.21 5.71 -6.46
CA GLY A 75 5.09 4.56 -6.51
C GLY A 75 6.22 4.68 -7.51
N VAL A 76 6.63 3.55 -8.05
CA VAL A 76 7.70 3.41 -9.03
C VAL A 76 7.10 3.11 -10.40
N TRP A 77 7.61 3.79 -11.41
CA TRP A 77 7.25 3.58 -12.82
C TRP A 77 8.48 3.18 -13.62
N LYS A 78 8.33 2.24 -14.52
CA LYS A 78 9.37 1.78 -15.43
C LYS A 78 8.98 2.09 -16.87
N THR A 79 9.96 2.53 -17.66
CA THR A 79 9.88 2.55 -19.12
C THR A 79 10.98 1.70 -19.71
N GLU A 80 10.74 1.11 -20.87
CA GLU A 80 11.72 0.37 -21.68
C GLU A 80 11.88 0.97 -23.10
N ASP A 81 11.08 1.98 -23.41
CA ASP A 81 10.96 2.63 -24.72
C ASP A 81 11.24 4.13 -24.68
N ALA A 82 12.18 4.55 -23.81
CA ALA A 82 12.61 5.94 -23.63
C ALA A 82 11.47 6.90 -23.19
N GLY A 83 10.47 6.40 -22.48
CA GLY A 83 9.39 7.21 -21.92
C GLY A 83 8.15 7.32 -22.79
N ILE A 84 8.02 6.53 -23.83
CA ILE A 84 6.79 6.47 -24.64
C ILE A 84 5.67 5.80 -23.84
N SER A 85 6.00 4.71 -23.11
CA SER A 85 5.09 4.04 -22.21
C SER A 85 5.69 3.81 -20.83
N PHE A 86 4.83 3.69 -19.81
CA PHE A 86 5.23 3.44 -18.44
C PHE A 86 4.40 2.32 -17.81
N GLU A 87 5.08 1.46 -17.07
CA GLU A 87 4.49 0.36 -16.31
C GLU A 87 4.69 0.63 -14.81
N PRO A 88 3.63 0.56 -13.96
CA PRO A 88 3.76 0.68 -12.52
C PRO A 88 4.33 -0.62 -11.93
N LEU A 89 5.26 -0.51 -10.98
CA LEU A 89 5.96 -1.66 -10.42
C LEU A 89 5.80 -1.86 -8.91
N PHE A 90 5.35 -0.87 -8.15
CA PHE A 90 5.37 -0.91 -6.69
C PHE A 90 3.99 -0.65 -6.06
N GLU A 91 2.93 -1.21 -6.65
CA GLU A 91 1.56 -0.99 -6.19
C GLU A 91 1.22 -1.77 -4.91
N LYS A 92 1.92 -2.87 -4.62
CA LYS A 92 1.67 -3.77 -3.49
C LYS A 92 2.60 -3.54 -2.29
N GLY A 93 3.43 -2.51 -2.32
CA GLY A 93 4.43 -2.24 -1.29
C GLY A 93 3.90 -1.62 0.01
N GLY A 94 2.58 -1.43 0.14
CA GLY A 94 1.96 -0.83 1.32
C GLY A 94 2.15 0.69 1.44
N THR A 95 2.95 1.30 0.57
CA THR A 95 3.10 2.75 0.39
C THR A 95 3.37 3.05 -1.07
N LEU A 96 2.94 4.23 -1.53
CA LEU A 96 3.28 4.75 -2.85
C LEU A 96 4.29 5.90 -2.79
N SER A 97 4.76 6.23 -1.59
CA SER A 97 5.78 7.26 -1.38
C SER A 97 7.16 6.65 -1.53
N THR A 98 7.95 7.17 -2.45
CA THR A 98 9.30 6.68 -2.74
C THR A 98 10.33 7.77 -2.56
N GLY A 99 11.49 7.41 -2.02
CA GLY A 99 12.61 8.31 -1.77
C GLY A 99 13.76 8.12 -2.75
N TRP A 100 14.35 6.94 -2.75
CA TRP A 100 15.55 6.63 -3.54
C TRP A 100 15.50 5.22 -4.10
N MET A 101 16.07 5.03 -5.28
CA MET A 101 16.31 3.70 -5.84
C MET A 101 17.77 3.55 -6.24
N ALA A 102 18.36 2.42 -5.85
CA ALA A 102 19.66 1.99 -6.32
C ALA A 102 19.53 0.70 -7.13
N ILE A 103 20.21 0.66 -8.25
CA ILE A 103 20.35 -0.51 -9.12
C ILE A 103 21.73 -1.09 -8.85
N ALA A 104 21.82 -2.40 -8.58
CA ALA A 104 23.11 -3.03 -8.38
C ALA A 104 23.96 -2.95 -9.65
N PRO A 105 25.19 -2.41 -9.56
CA PRO A 105 26.04 -2.23 -10.76
C PRO A 105 26.44 -3.55 -11.41
N SER A 106 26.45 -4.66 -10.65
CA SER A 106 26.81 -6.00 -11.12
C SER A 106 25.65 -6.74 -11.78
N ASP A 107 24.39 -6.39 -11.45
CA ASP A 107 23.18 -7.01 -12.01
C ASP A 107 22.01 -6.02 -12.00
N SER A 108 21.58 -5.60 -13.18
CA SER A 108 20.48 -4.64 -13.33
C SER A 108 19.09 -5.17 -12.96
N ASN A 109 18.96 -6.46 -12.64
CA ASN A 109 17.73 -7.03 -12.11
C ASN A 109 17.60 -6.82 -10.60
N ILE A 110 18.71 -6.53 -9.91
CA ILE A 110 18.73 -6.32 -8.47
C ILE A 110 18.54 -4.83 -8.18
N LEU A 111 17.40 -4.52 -7.55
CA LEU A 111 17.00 -3.15 -7.21
C LEU A 111 16.79 -3.04 -5.70
N TYR A 112 17.17 -1.91 -5.14
CA TYR A 112 16.84 -1.51 -3.78
C TYR A 112 16.05 -0.21 -3.81
N LEU A 113 14.87 -0.20 -3.20
CA LEU A 113 13.97 0.94 -3.13
C LEU A 113 13.85 1.40 -1.69
N GLY A 114 14.24 2.63 -1.43
CA GLY A 114 13.93 3.35 -0.20
C GLY A 114 12.61 4.08 -0.35
N THR A 115 11.73 3.89 0.63
CA THR A 115 10.41 4.50 0.63
C THR A 115 10.36 5.76 1.50
N GLY A 116 9.32 6.57 1.32
CA GLY A 116 9.15 7.86 1.96
C GLY A 116 9.82 9.01 1.22
N GLU A 117 9.08 10.08 1.00
CA GLU A 117 9.56 11.25 0.28
C GLU A 117 10.46 12.14 1.16
N PRO A 118 11.78 12.25 0.91
CA PRO A 118 12.72 12.98 1.77
C PRO A 118 12.73 14.50 1.54
N MET A 119 11.84 15.03 0.73
CA MET A 119 11.81 16.46 0.36
C MET A 119 11.22 17.37 1.43
N HIS A 120 10.74 16.84 2.54
CA HIS A 120 10.22 17.56 3.71
C HIS A 120 9.13 18.59 3.42
N ALA A 121 8.31 18.34 2.39
CA ALA A 121 7.15 19.14 2.12
C ALA A 121 6.03 18.83 3.13
N ARG A 122 5.10 19.77 3.35
CA ARG A 122 3.93 19.53 4.21
C ARG A 122 3.08 18.33 3.80
N SER A 123 3.16 17.95 2.53
CA SER A 123 2.46 16.81 1.91
C SER A 123 3.37 15.59 1.73
N SER A 124 4.55 15.55 2.36
CA SER A 124 5.42 14.37 2.32
C SER A 124 4.74 13.21 3.02
N THR A 125 4.66 12.09 2.31
CA THR A 125 4.05 10.86 2.80
C THR A 125 5.14 9.92 3.30
N HIS A 126 4.86 9.23 4.39
CA HIS A 126 5.75 8.27 4.99
C HIS A 126 5.96 7.05 4.10
N GLY A 127 7.17 6.50 4.18
CA GLY A 127 7.50 5.19 3.68
C GLY A 127 7.33 4.11 4.76
N ASN A 128 7.79 2.92 4.42
CA ASN A 128 7.80 1.75 5.29
C ASN A 128 9.11 0.95 5.16
N GLY A 129 10.22 1.66 4.96
CA GLY A 129 11.56 1.11 4.95
C GLY A 129 12.13 0.84 3.57
N VAL A 130 12.99 -0.18 3.51
CA VAL A 130 13.74 -0.57 2.30
C VAL A 130 13.17 -1.84 1.71
N TRP A 131 13.03 -1.86 0.40
CA TRP A 131 12.54 -2.99 -0.38
C TRP A 131 13.59 -3.45 -1.38
N LYS A 132 13.70 -4.76 -1.58
CA LYS A 132 14.58 -5.41 -2.56
C LYS A 132 13.75 -6.10 -3.63
N SER A 133 14.16 -5.96 -4.88
CA SER A 133 13.72 -6.78 -6.01
C SER A 133 14.93 -7.48 -6.61
N ILE A 134 14.73 -8.68 -7.14
CA ILE A 134 15.74 -9.47 -7.87
C ILE A 134 15.32 -9.79 -9.31
N ASP A 135 14.23 -9.18 -9.76
CA ASP A 135 13.58 -9.46 -11.06
C ASP A 135 13.20 -8.16 -11.81
N ALA A 136 14.04 -7.12 -11.66
CA ALA A 136 13.85 -5.81 -12.28
C ALA A 136 12.54 -5.12 -11.87
N GLY A 137 12.10 -5.32 -10.62
CA GLY A 137 10.95 -4.64 -10.04
C GLY A 137 9.61 -5.34 -10.21
N LYS A 138 9.57 -6.56 -10.73
CA LYS A 138 8.32 -7.33 -10.87
C LYS A 138 7.79 -7.80 -9.51
N THR A 139 8.70 -8.22 -8.63
CA THR A 139 8.37 -8.57 -7.25
C THR A 139 9.26 -7.84 -6.26
N TRP A 140 8.73 -7.58 -5.06
CA TRP A 140 9.39 -6.81 -4.03
C TRP A 140 9.27 -7.48 -2.67
N THR A 141 10.37 -7.47 -1.92
CA THR A 141 10.44 -7.96 -0.54
C THR A 141 10.93 -6.85 0.37
N ASN A 142 10.24 -6.59 1.47
CA ASN A 142 10.71 -5.65 2.48
C ASN A 142 11.94 -6.26 3.20
N VAL A 143 13.04 -5.51 3.24
CA VAL A 143 14.31 -5.96 3.82
C VAL A 143 14.68 -5.21 5.10
N GLY A 144 13.79 -4.38 5.63
CA GLY A 144 13.94 -3.73 6.93
C GLY A 144 13.77 -2.22 6.93
N LEU A 145 14.14 -1.61 8.06
CA LEU A 145 14.03 -0.19 8.33
C LEU A 145 12.60 0.37 8.21
N ALA A 146 11.61 -0.43 8.60
CA ALA A 146 10.19 -0.08 8.46
C ALA A 146 9.78 1.14 9.29
N LYS A 147 10.51 1.42 10.37
CA LYS A 147 10.30 2.57 11.26
C LYS A 147 11.11 3.81 10.85
N SER A 148 11.85 3.76 9.75
CA SER A 148 12.62 4.90 9.30
C SER A 148 11.74 6.01 8.72
N TYR A 149 10.63 5.68 8.11
CA TYR A 149 9.71 6.58 7.40
C TYR A 149 10.28 7.26 6.16
N PHE A 150 11.58 7.61 6.12
CA PHE A 150 12.20 8.31 5.00
C PHE A 150 13.59 7.73 4.72
N ILE A 151 13.78 7.26 3.48
CA ILE A 151 15.07 6.72 3.01
C ILE A 151 15.59 7.59 1.86
N PRO A 152 16.36 8.63 2.15
CA PRO A 152 16.85 9.58 1.17
C PRO A 152 17.95 9.04 0.27
N LYS A 153 18.67 8.00 0.68
CA LYS A 153 19.81 7.51 -0.10
C LYS A 153 20.09 6.03 0.16
N ILE A 154 20.33 5.30 -0.92
CA ILE A 154 20.84 3.93 -0.92
C ILE A 154 22.01 3.85 -1.90
N GLU A 155 23.10 3.20 -1.49
CA GLU A 155 24.22 2.86 -2.36
C GLU A 155 24.50 1.38 -2.28
N VAL A 156 24.71 0.76 -3.44
CA VAL A 156 25.02 -0.68 -3.54
C VAL A 156 26.49 -0.82 -3.94
N ASP A 157 27.20 -1.72 -3.29
CA ASP A 157 28.59 -2.01 -3.64
C ASP A 157 28.71 -2.45 -5.11
N SER A 158 29.76 -2.00 -5.76
CA SER A 158 29.92 -2.20 -7.21
C SER A 158 30.21 -3.64 -7.61
N LYS A 159 30.67 -4.48 -6.68
CA LYS A 159 31.10 -5.87 -6.92
C LYS A 159 30.17 -6.87 -6.23
N ASN A 160 29.63 -6.51 -5.07
CA ASN A 160 28.77 -7.38 -4.30
C ASN A 160 27.40 -6.74 -4.07
N PRO A 161 26.34 -7.19 -4.78
CA PRO A 161 25.01 -6.60 -4.67
C PRO A 161 24.34 -6.80 -3.31
N ASP A 162 24.87 -7.65 -2.44
CA ASP A 162 24.33 -7.87 -1.08
C ASP A 162 24.96 -6.93 -0.04
N ILE A 163 25.96 -6.11 -0.44
CA ILE A 163 26.50 -5.04 0.40
C ILE A 163 25.84 -3.74 0.00
N VAL A 164 25.00 -3.22 0.92
CA VAL A 164 24.19 -2.03 0.71
C VAL A 164 24.36 -1.06 1.85
N TYR A 165 24.57 0.20 1.54
CA TYR A 165 24.59 1.29 2.52
C TYR A 165 23.32 2.10 2.39
N VAL A 166 22.64 2.31 3.51
CA VAL A 166 21.35 3.01 3.57
C VAL A 166 21.45 4.18 4.54
N ALA A 167 21.18 5.38 4.05
CA ALA A 167 20.92 6.52 4.90
C ALA A 167 19.43 6.54 5.25
N ALA A 168 19.12 6.41 6.53
CA ALA A 168 17.78 6.41 7.06
C ALA A 168 17.56 7.67 7.89
N GLU A 169 16.53 8.44 7.56
CA GLU A 169 16.27 9.73 8.17
C GLU A 169 15.39 9.65 9.41
N GLY A 170 14.64 8.55 9.55
CA GLY A 170 13.70 8.35 10.62
C GLY A 170 12.44 9.20 10.44
N LYS A 171 11.73 9.41 11.53
CA LYS A 171 10.51 10.21 11.59
C LYS A 171 10.86 11.68 11.77
N LEU A 172 10.28 12.54 10.96
CA LEU A 172 10.47 13.98 11.08
C LEU A 172 9.65 14.54 12.26
N TYR A 173 10.25 15.54 12.92
CA TYR A 173 9.61 16.27 14.03
C TYR A 173 9.22 15.42 15.23
N ASP A 174 9.77 14.23 15.35
CA ASP A 174 9.54 13.34 16.47
C ASP A 174 10.84 13.03 17.19
N ASN A 175 10.79 13.14 18.52
CA ASN A 175 11.88 12.75 19.41
C ASN A 175 11.74 11.28 19.87
N GLU A 176 10.87 10.50 19.21
CA GLU A 176 10.75 9.08 19.52
C GLU A 176 12.10 8.39 19.31
N MET A 177 12.65 7.85 20.38
CA MET A 177 13.88 7.06 20.35
C MET A 177 13.72 5.73 19.61
N ASP A 178 12.51 5.40 19.17
CA ASP A 178 12.16 4.15 18.48
C ASP A 178 12.10 4.28 16.94
N CYS A 179 12.61 5.39 16.40
CA CYS A 179 12.73 5.53 14.95
C CYS A 179 14.10 5.05 14.45
N GLU A 180 14.11 4.28 13.38
CA GLU A 180 15.33 3.81 12.73
C GLU A 180 15.97 4.96 11.94
N ARG A 181 16.87 5.70 12.59
CA ARG A 181 17.61 6.82 12.01
C ARG A 181 19.11 6.53 12.05
N GLY A 182 19.81 6.82 10.97
CA GLY A 182 21.26 6.64 10.89
C GLY A 182 21.75 6.10 9.56
N LEU A 183 23.01 5.66 9.57
CA LEU A 183 23.65 4.98 8.44
C LEU A 183 23.71 3.49 8.75
N TYR A 184 23.14 2.70 7.87
CA TYR A 184 23.06 1.23 7.99
C TYR A 184 23.86 0.55 6.87
N LYS A 185 24.30 -0.66 7.15
CA LYS A 185 24.96 -1.54 6.19
C LYS A 185 24.31 -2.90 6.21
#